data_1acb831d36ab645f0a0e75a4bf18943d
#
_entry.id   1acb831d36ab645f0a0e75a4bf18943d
#
_cell.length_a   1.000
_cell.length_b   1.000
_cell.length_c   1.000
_cell.angle_alpha   90.00
_cell.angle_beta   90.00
_cell.angle_gamma   90.00
#
_symmetry.space_group_name_H-M   'P 1'
#
loop_
_entity.id
_entity.type
_entity.pdbx_description
1 polymer ?
#
loop_
_entity_poly.entity_id
_entity_poly.type
_entity_poly.pdbx_seq_one_letter_code
_entity_poly.pdbx_strand_id
1 'polypeptide(L)'
;MQKISTIEEFEQVVRDNSRFIFLKHSTTCPISGAGYDAFSAFASSQKEVPAYYLHVQEARPLSNYIAETYNVKHESPQALFFEEGKVKWHASHWKISEDELAKQIAK
;
A
#
# COMPACT_ATOMS: atom_id res chain seq x y z
N MET A 1 -7.32 4.84 7.24
CA MET A 1 -5.94 4.52 6.82
C MET A 1 -4.97 5.56 7.36
N GLN A 2 -3.75 5.13 7.61
CA GLN A 2 -2.76 5.96 8.29
C GLN A 2 -1.56 6.23 7.38
N LYS A 3 -1.10 7.49 7.36
CA LYS A 3 0.07 7.88 6.56
C LYS A 3 1.35 7.49 7.28
N ILE A 4 2.26 6.87 6.54
CA ILE A 4 3.59 6.46 7.01
C ILE A 4 4.63 7.20 6.17
N SER A 5 5.64 7.77 6.80
CA SER A 5 6.63 8.59 6.10
C SER A 5 8.07 8.12 6.28
N THR A 6 8.35 7.29 7.27
CA THR A 6 9.73 6.86 7.56
C THR A 6 9.87 5.34 7.53
N ILE A 7 11.11 4.90 7.31
CA ILE A 7 11.42 3.47 7.32
C ILE A 7 11.13 2.87 8.70
N GLU A 8 11.45 3.60 9.77
CA GLU A 8 11.21 3.13 11.14
C GLU A 8 9.73 2.90 11.39
N GLU A 9 8.88 3.83 10.95
CA GLU A 9 7.43 3.68 11.07
C GLU A 9 6.94 2.46 10.30
N PHE A 10 7.47 2.25 9.09
CA PHE A 10 7.08 1.11 8.26
C PHE A 10 7.50 -0.22 8.91
N GLU A 11 8.71 -0.29 9.44
CA GLU A 11 9.19 -1.49 10.10
C GLU A 11 8.33 -1.82 11.33
N GLN A 12 7.87 -0.80 12.04
CA GLN A 12 6.96 -0.99 13.18
C GLN A 12 5.64 -1.61 12.72
N VAL A 13 5.10 -1.13 11.60
CA VAL A 13 3.87 -1.68 11.01
C VAL A 13 4.06 -3.17 10.69
N VAL A 14 5.19 -3.52 10.10
CA VAL A 14 5.49 -4.92 9.76
C VAL A 14 5.57 -5.80 11.02
N ARG A 15 6.16 -5.28 12.09
CA ARG A 15 6.28 -6.02 13.35
C ARG A 15 4.93 -6.19 14.05
N ASP A 16 4.08 -5.17 13.98
CA ASP A 16 2.83 -5.15 14.73
C ASP A 16 1.67 -5.85 14.04
N ASN A 17 1.78 -6.10 12.75
CA ASN A 17 0.67 -6.63 11.96
C ASN A 17 1.11 -7.80 11.09
N SER A 18 0.45 -8.94 11.26
CA SER A 18 0.74 -10.09 10.39
C SER A 18 0.19 -9.88 8.98
N ARG A 19 -0.87 -9.06 8.84
CA ARG A 19 -1.48 -8.74 7.55
C ARG A 19 -1.80 -7.27 7.51
N PHE A 20 -1.46 -6.60 6.41
CA PHE A 20 -1.86 -5.20 6.19
C PHE A 20 -1.77 -4.86 4.71
N ILE A 21 -2.47 -3.81 4.32
CA ILE A 21 -2.41 -3.29 2.95
C ILE A 21 -1.73 -1.93 2.96
N PHE A 22 -1.03 -1.62 1.88
CA PHE A 22 -0.21 -0.42 1.79
C PHE A 22 -0.36 0.21 0.41
N LEU A 23 -0.48 1.53 0.35
CA LEU A 23 -0.60 2.26 -0.92
C LEU A 23 0.55 3.25 -1.07
N LYS A 24 1.23 3.20 -2.21
CA LYS A 24 2.16 4.26 -2.63
C LYS A 24 1.36 5.25 -3.45
N HIS A 25 1.12 6.42 -2.89
CA HIS A 25 0.31 7.46 -3.53
C HIS A 25 1.18 8.61 -4.01
N SER A 26 0.97 9.03 -5.26
CA SER A 26 1.64 10.20 -5.80
C SER A 26 0.66 11.36 -5.89
N THR A 27 1.00 12.50 -5.27
CA THR A 27 0.12 13.65 -5.25
C THR A 27 0.09 14.42 -6.57
N THR A 28 1.03 14.12 -7.48
CA THR A 28 1.14 14.83 -8.76
C THR A 28 0.64 14.03 -9.96
N CYS A 29 0.31 12.76 -9.77
CA CYS A 29 -0.14 11.90 -10.86
C CYS A 29 -1.66 11.82 -10.88
N PRO A 30 -2.33 12.20 -12.00
CA PRO A 30 -3.80 12.15 -12.07
C PRO A 30 -4.39 10.77 -11.83
N ILE A 31 -3.69 9.71 -12.27
CA ILE A 31 -4.13 8.33 -12.09
C ILE A 31 -4.10 7.93 -10.61
N SER A 32 -3.21 8.53 -9.82
CA SER A 32 -3.09 8.22 -8.40
C SER A 32 -4.34 8.58 -7.61
N GLY A 33 -5.09 9.59 -8.05
CA GLY A 33 -6.33 9.98 -7.39
C GLY A 33 -7.36 8.85 -7.38
N ALA A 34 -7.55 8.20 -8.53
CA ALA A 34 -8.48 7.08 -8.64
C ALA A 34 -8.03 5.89 -7.79
N GLY A 35 -6.72 5.60 -7.80
CA GLY A 35 -6.17 4.53 -6.98
C GLY A 35 -6.33 4.81 -5.49
N TYR A 36 -6.09 6.06 -5.10
CA TYR A 36 -6.27 6.47 -3.71
C TYR A 36 -7.73 6.31 -3.28
N ASP A 37 -8.68 6.76 -4.13
CA ASP A 37 -10.10 6.68 -3.82
C ASP A 37 -10.56 5.23 -3.65
N ALA A 38 -10.16 4.35 -4.55
CA ALA A 38 -10.51 2.93 -4.48
C ALA A 38 -9.92 2.27 -3.23
N PHE A 39 -8.65 2.55 -2.95
CA PHE A 39 -7.97 2.00 -1.78
C PHE A 39 -8.60 2.51 -0.48
N SER A 40 -8.89 3.81 -0.42
CA SER A 40 -9.48 4.43 0.75
C SER A 40 -10.90 3.91 1.00
N ALA A 41 -11.69 3.76 -0.04
CA ALA A 41 -13.04 3.22 0.07
C ALA A 41 -13.00 1.79 0.60
N PHE A 42 -12.11 0.97 0.08
CA PHE A 42 -11.95 -0.39 0.56
C PHE A 42 -11.50 -0.42 2.03
N ALA A 43 -10.52 0.42 2.37
CA ALA A 43 -10.01 0.50 3.75
C ALA A 43 -11.11 0.87 4.74
N SER A 44 -12.04 1.74 4.32
CA SER A 44 -13.16 2.16 5.16
C SER A 44 -14.25 1.10 5.28
N SER A 45 -14.35 0.21 4.30
CA SER A 45 -15.43 -0.79 4.26
C SER A 45 -15.11 -2.05 5.05
N GLN A 46 -13.87 -2.24 5.48
CA GLN A 46 -13.45 -3.43 6.23
C GLN A 46 -12.47 -3.04 7.32
N LYS A 47 -12.41 -3.83 8.39
CA LYS A 47 -11.50 -3.56 9.52
C LYS A 47 -10.66 -4.76 9.90
N GLU A 48 -10.70 -5.81 9.11
CA GLU A 48 -9.90 -7.01 9.35
C GLU A 48 -8.41 -6.76 9.14
N VAL A 49 -8.09 -5.96 8.15
CA VAL A 49 -6.71 -5.71 7.73
C VAL A 49 -6.43 -4.22 7.80
N PRO A 50 -5.45 -3.79 8.62
CA PRO A 50 -5.09 -2.38 8.69
C PRO A 50 -4.60 -1.86 7.35
N ALA A 51 -4.81 -0.57 7.10
CA ALA A 51 -4.44 0.07 5.85
C ALA A 51 -3.53 1.27 6.12
N TYR A 52 -2.46 1.36 5.34
CA TYR A 52 -1.47 2.44 5.45
C TYR A 52 -1.13 2.97 4.07
N TYR A 53 -0.57 4.17 4.01
CA TYR A 53 -0.15 4.74 2.73
C TYR A 53 1.03 5.69 2.94
N LEU A 54 1.73 5.98 1.84
CA LEU A 54 2.75 7.03 1.82
C LEU A 54 2.51 7.97 0.65
N HIS A 55 3.02 9.18 0.76
CA HIS A 55 3.11 10.10 -0.37
C HIS A 55 4.52 9.98 -0.94
N VAL A 56 4.61 9.54 -2.20
CA VAL A 56 5.91 9.27 -2.84
C VAL A 56 6.83 10.49 -2.77
N GLN A 57 6.30 11.69 -3.02
CA GLN A 57 7.08 12.91 -3.03
C GLN A 57 7.67 13.25 -1.64
N GLU A 58 6.99 12.86 -0.57
CA GLU A 58 7.41 13.15 0.80
C GLU A 58 8.27 12.07 1.41
N ALA A 59 8.16 10.85 0.91
CA ALA A 59 8.77 9.67 1.53
C ALA A 59 9.52 8.80 0.53
N ARG A 60 10.34 9.42 -0.32
CA ARG A 60 11.12 8.68 -1.32
C ARG A 60 12.05 7.63 -0.71
N PRO A 61 12.79 7.91 0.39
CA PRO A 61 13.61 6.86 0.99
C PRO A 61 12.81 5.63 1.40
N LEU A 62 11.60 5.84 1.98
CA LEU A 62 10.74 4.72 2.35
C LEU A 62 10.22 3.99 1.10
N SER A 63 9.79 4.73 0.09
CA SER A 63 9.30 4.13 -1.14
C SER A 63 10.36 3.25 -1.79
N ASN A 64 11.61 3.75 -1.85
CA ASN A 64 12.74 3.01 -2.39
C ASN A 64 13.09 1.79 -1.53
N TYR A 65 13.04 1.96 -0.21
CA TYR A 65 13.30 0.88 0.74
C TYR A 65 12.35 -0.30 0.52
N ILE A 66 11.06 0.00 0.34
CA ILE A 66 10.05 -1.04 0.10
C ILE A 66 10.34 -1.78 -1.21
N ALA A 67 10.64 -1.04 -2.28
CA ALA A 67 10.93 -1.63 -3.57
C ALA A 67 12.13 -2.57 -3.50
N GLU A 68 13.21 -2.15 -2.85
CA GLU A 68 14.44 -2.91 -2.75
C GLU A 68 14.31 -4.09 -1.78
N THR A 69 13.73 -3.85 -0.62
CA THR A 69 13.63 -4.87 0.43
C THR A 69 12.73 -6.03 0.03
N TYR A 70 11.64 -5.73 -0.65
CA TYR A 70 10.64 -6.75 -1.02
C TYR A 70 10.70 -7.13 -2.50
N ASN A 71 11.68 -6.60 -3.21
CA ASN A 71 11.89 -6.90 -4.63
C ASN A 71 10.65 -6.68 -5.47
N VAL A 72 10.00 -5.53 -5.27
CA VAL A 72 8.82 -5.12 -6.02
C VAL A 72 9.14 -3.82 -6.73
N LYS A 73 9.13 -3.83 -8.07
CA LYS A 73 9.43 -2.65 -8.84
C LYS A 73 8.53 -1.48 -8.43
N HIS A 74 9.12 -0.33 -8.18
CA HIS A 74 8.36 0.85 -7.80
C HIS A 74 7.43 1.30 -8.93
N GLU A 75 6.17 1.53 -8.57
CA GLU A 75 5.19 2.14 -9.47
C GLU A 75 4.32 3.04 -8.61
N SER A 76 3.57 3.95 -9.24
CA SER A 76 2.73 4.90 -8.52
C SER A 76 1.52 5.25 -9.40
N PRO A 77 0.29 5.03 -8.94
CA PRO A 77 -0.06 4.41 -7.66
C PRO A 77 0.24 2.91 -7.64
N GLN A 78 0.57 2.41 -6.45
CA GLN A 78 0.82 0.98 -6.30
C GLN A 78 0.25 0.52 -4.95
N ALA A 79 -0.58 -0.52 -5.00
CA ALA A 79 -1.13 -1.14 -3.80
C ALA A 79 -0.38 -2.45 -3.54
N LEU A 80 -0.09 -2.71 -2.27
CA LEU A 80 0.62 -3.93 -1.86
C LEU A 80 -0.15 -4.57 -0.71
N PHE A 81 -0.21 -5.90 -0.71
CA PHE A 81 -0.77 -6.66 0.38
C PHE A 81 0.35 -7.46 1.03
N PHE A 82 0.58 -7.20 2.32
CA PHE A 82 1.63 -7.84 3.11
C PHE A 82 1.03 -8.91 4.01
N GLU A 83 1.72 -10.05 4.10
CA GLU A 83 1.33 -11.13 5.01
C GLU A 83 2.60 -11.80 5.51
N GLU A 84 2.73 -11.90 6.82
CA GLU A 84 3.88 -12.52 7.48
C GLU A 84 5.21 -11.93 7.02
N GLY A 85 5.26 -10.61 6.87
CA GLY A 85 6.47 -9.91 6.47
C GLY A 85 6.84 -10.05 5.00
N LYS A 86 5.91 -10.50 4.15
CA LYS A 86 6.14 -10.70 2.72
C LYS A 86 5.05 -10.04 1.91
N VAL A 87 5.37 -9.66 0.68
CA VAL A 87 4.39 -9.13 -0.26
C VAL A 87 3.68 -10.30 -0.93
N LYS A 88 2.42 -10.49 -0.63
CA LYS A 88 1.61 -11.56 -1.20
C LYS A 88 1.00 -11.16 -2.54
N TRP A 89 0.76 -9.87 -2.74
CA TRP A 89 0.14 -9.35 -3.94
C TRP A 89 0.46 -7.88 -4.08
N HIS A 90 0.57 -7.43 -5.32
CA HIS A 90 0.67 -6.01 -5.61
C HIS A 90 0.03 -5.72 -6.95
N ALA A 91 -0.42 -4.48 -7.13
CA ALA A 91 -0.98 -4.02 -8.38
C ALA A 91 -0.75 -2.53 -8.50
N SER A 92 -0.80 -2.01 -9.72
CA SER A 92 -0.54 -0.60 -9.97
C SER A 92 -1.55 -0.05 -10.96
N HIS A 93 -1.67 1.28 -10.96
CA HIS A 93 -2.47 2.03 -11.92
C HIS A 93 -3.92 1.56 -11.95
N TRP A 94 -4.41 1.14 -13.11
CA TRP A 94 -5.82 0.77 -13.31
C TRP A 94 -6.22 -0.54 -12.62
N LYS A 95 -5.26 -1.30 -12.14
CA LYS A 95 -5.55 -2.59 -11.50
C LYS A 95 -5.90 -2.46 -10.02
N ILE A 96 -5.77 -1.26 -9.46
CA ILE A 96 -6.15 -1.01 -8.07
C ILE A 96 -7.65 -0.75 -8.03
N SER A 97 -8.42 -1.69 -7.45
CA SER A 97 -9.87 -1.57 -7.32
C SER A 97 -10.33 -2.21 -6.01
N GLU A 98 -11.49 -1.81 -5.54
CA GLU A 98 -12.07 -2.38 -4.32
C GLU A 98 -12.31 -3.88 -4.48
N ASP A 99 -12.80 -4.30 -5.65
CA ASP A 99 -13.07 -5.72 -5.93
C ASP A 99 -11.80 -6.55 -5.88
N GLU A 100 -10.73 -6.06 -6.49
CA GLU A 100 -9.46 -6.78 -6.50
C GLU A 100 -8.85 -6.88 -5.11
N LEU A 101 -8.90 -5.78 -4.35
CA LEU A 101 -8.40 -5.77 -2.98
C LEU A 101 -9.16 -6.78 -2.11
N ALA A 102 -10.49 -6.78 -2.21
CA ALA A 102 -11.33 -7.71 -1.46
C ALA A 102 -10.99 -9.15 -1.82
N LYS A 103 -10.81 -9.42 -3.10
CA LYS A 103 -10.50 -10.77 -3.59
C LYS A 103 -9.16 -11.27 -3.06
N GLN A 104 -8.14 -10.42 -3.05
CA GLN A 104 -6.81 -10.83 -2.61
C GLN A 104 -6.75 -11.05 -1.10
N ILE A 105 -7.46 -10.23 -0.34
CA ILE A 105 -7.48 -10.36 1.12
C ILE A 105 -8.26 -11.60 1.55
N ALA A 106 -9.28 -11.98 0.80
CA ALA A 106 -10.12 -13.13 1.12
C ALA A 106 -9.43 -14.48 0.92
N LYS A 107 -8.34 -14.52 0.18
CA LYS A 107 -7.62 -15.78 -0.08
C LYS A 107 -6.90 -16.35 1.13
#